data_862261f35c8ba3f8c90e815f28ae31ea
#
_entry.id   862261f35c8ba3f8c90e815f28ae31ea
#
_cell.length_a   1.000
_cell.length_b   1.000
_cell.length_c   1.000
_cell.angle_alpha   90.00
_cell.angle_beta   90.00
_cell.angle_gamma   90.00
#
_symmetry.space_group_name_H-M   'P 1'
#
loop_
_entity.id
_entity.type
_entity.pdbx_description
1 polymer ?
#
loop_
_entity_poly.entity_id
_entity_poly.type
_entity_poly.pdbx_seq_one_letter_code
_entity_poly.pdbx_strand_id
1 'polypeptide(L)'
;MEILEEKIFDNDKIESSYVNLLENCDEVSVEEYMETYKSRITQESEALFVRDFLFPILGTKKMKYVVPQYPFLDSSGRSRRIDFGVLYNSKKLALEVNGESYHAEGIIPGEQFDDNLNRQNEILSAGWFLLRFSYNQLKDPRGRQKVS
;
A
#
# COMPACT_ATOMS: atom_id res chain seq x y z
N MET A 1 -9.61 -22.63 -17.43
CA MET A 1 -8.23 -22.29 -17.84
C MET A 1 -8.16 -20.94 -18.52
N GLU A 2 -8.97 -20.71 -19.55
CA GLU A 2 -9.01 -19.42 -20.23
C GLU A 2 -9.36 -18.28 -19.32
N ILE A 3 -10.33 -18.47 -18.43
CA ILE A 3 -10.76 -17.43 -17.47
C ILE A 3 -9.60 -17.05 -16.54
N LEU A 4 -8.81 -18.03 -16.12
CA LEU A 4 -7.69 -17.78 -15.24
C LEU A 4 -6.57 -17.02 -15.97
N GLU A 5 -6.31 -17.40 -17.21
CA GLU A 5 -5.30 -16.73 -18.03
C GLU A 5 -5.71 -15.29 -18.35
N GLU A 6 -6.99 -15.08 -18.67
CA GLU A 6 -7.50 -13.74 -18.89
C GLU A 6 -7.33 -12.86 -17.66
N LYS A 7 -7.62 -13.40 -16.47
CA LYS A 7 -7.42 -12.65 -15.23
C LYS A 7 -5.97 -12.29 -14.98
N ILE A 8 -5.05 -13.17 -15.38
CA ILE A 8 -3.62 -12.90 -15.22
C ILE A 8 -3.16 -11.85 -16.23
N PHE A 9 -3.54 -12.00 -17.49
CA PHE A 9 -3.12 -11.07 -18.55
C PHE A 9 -3.79 -9.71 -18.47
N ASP A 10 -5.06 -9.68 -18.04
CA ASP A 10 -5.81 -8.44 -17.92
C ASP A 10 -5.70 -7.83 -16.53
N ASN A 11 -4.83 -8.37 -15.68
CA ASN A 11 -4.65 -7.91 -14.32
C ASN A 11 -4.35 -6.41 -14.26
N ASP A 12 -3.48 -5.92 -15.14
CA ASP A 12 -3.15 -4.50 -15.20
C ASP A 12 -4.37 -3.65 -15.54
N LYS A 13 -5.22 -4.10 -16.47
CA LYS A 13 -6.44 -3.38 -16.82
C LYS A 13 -7.46 -3.42 -15.70
N ILE A 14 -7.60 -4.57 -15.05
CA ILE A 14 -8.49 -4.73 -13.90
C ILE A 14 -8.01 -3.83 -12.76
N GLU A 15 -6.71 -3.84 -12.49
CA GLU A 15 -6.13 -3.00 -11.45
C GLU A 15 -6.34 -1.52 -11.74
N SER A 16 -6.10 -1.11 -12.97
CA SER A 16 -6.26 0.28 -13.37
C SER A 16 -7.71 0.76 -13.25
N SER A 17 -8.67 -0.05 -13.69
CA SER A 17 -10.08 0.36 -13.73
C SER A 17 -10.85 0.10 -12.45
N TYR A 18 -10.48 -0.94 -11.68
CA TYR A 18 -11.21 -1.32 -10.47
C TYR A 18 -10.48 -0.97 -9.18
N VAL A 19 -9.17 -0.83 -9.24
CA VAL A 19 -8.36 -0.64 -8.05
C VAL A 19 -8.11 0.83 -7.80
N ASN A 20 -7.72 1.59 -8.81
CA ASN A 20 -7.53 3.03 -8.68
C ASN A 20 -8.82 3.76 -9.02
N LEU A 21 -9.61 4.08 -7.99
CA LEU A 21 -10.91 4.70 -8.14
C LEU A 21 -10.82 6.21 -8.41
N LEU A 22 -9.65 6.80 -8.25
CA LEU A 22 -9.46 8.25 -8.36
C LEU A 22 -8.51 8.63 -9.50
N GLU A 23 -8.20 7.69 -10.37
CA GLU A 23 -7.20 7.88 -11.42
C GLU A 23 -7.52 9.05 -12.36
N ASN A 24 -8.79 9.33 -12.58
CA ASN A 24 -9.23 10.41 -13.50
C ASN A 24 -9.49 11.74 -12.81
N CYS A 25 -9.24 11.84 -11.51
CA CYS A 25 -9.42 13.08 -10.77
C CYS A 25 -8.20 13.98 -10.94
N ASP A 26 -8.42 15.29 -11.09
CA ASP A 26 -7.32 16.24 -11.15
C ASP A 26 -6.73 16.47 -9.76
N GLU A 27 -7.60 16.69 -8.78
CA GLU A 27 -7.21 16.88 -7.39
C GLU A 27 -8.11 16.06 -6.48
N VAL A 28 -7.55 15.61 -5.37
CA VAL A 28 -8.26 14.79 -4.38
C VAL A 28 -8.00 15.36 -3.00
N SER A 29 -9.07 15.71 -2.29
CA SER A 29 -8.95 16.14 -0.89
C SER A 29 -8.78 14.93 0.03
N VAL A 30 -8.34 15.19 1.26
CA VAL A 30 -8.24 14.14 2.29
C VAL A 30 -9.60 13.48 2.49
N GLU A 31 -10.64 14.30 2.58
CA GLU A 31 -12.00 13.82 2.81
C GLU A 31 -12.49 12.94 1.66
N GLU A 32 -12.25 13.35 0.43
CA GLU A 32 -12.62 12.57 -0.74
C GLU A 32 -11.88 11.24 -0.78
N TYR A 33 -10.60 11.26 -0.51
CA TYR A 33 -9.77 10.07 -0.50
C TYR A 33 -10.25 9.07 0.54
N MET A 34 -10.46 9.55 1.77
CA MET A 34 -10.89 8.69 2.87
C MET A 34 -12.31 8.14 2.63
N GLU A 35 -13.20 8.94 2.07
CA GLU A 35 -14.55 8.48 1.75
C GLU A 35 -14.53 7.45 0.63
N THR A 36 -13.76 7.70 -0.42
CA THR A 36 -13.65 6.80 -1.57
C THR A 36 -13.13 5.42 -1.15
N TYR A 37 -12.12 5.40 -0.29
CA TYR A 37 -11.44 4.17 0.10
C TYR A 37 -11.77 3.69 1.51
N LYS A 38 -12.90 4.11 2.07
CA LYS A 38 -13.26 3.78 3.45
C LYS A 38 -13.34 2.29 3.74
N SER A 39 -13.67 1.48 2.73
CA SER A 39 -13.73 0.03 2.90
C SER A 39 -12.34 -0.63 2.86
N ARG A 40 -11.34 0.08 2.36
CA ARG A 40 -9.98 -0.44 2.25
C ARG A 40 -9.07 0.05 3.36
N ILE A 41 -9.31 1.25 3.86
CA ILE A 41 -8.51 1.85 4.94
C ILE A 41 -9.29 1.66 6.24
N THR A 42 -9.09 0.50 6.87
CA THR A 42 -9.87 0.09 8.03
C THR A 42 -9.12 0.22 9.34
N GLN A 43 -7.79 0.41 9.29
CA GLN A 43 -6.97 0.52 10.48
C GLN A 43 -6.58 1.96 10.76
N GLU A 44 -6.49 2.31 12.03
CA GLU A 44 -6.12 3.66 12.46
C GLU A 44 -4.73 4.04 11.98
N SER A 45 -3.78 3.10 12.01
CA SER A 45 -2.42 3.35 11.53
C SER A 45 -2.38 3.73 10.07
N GLU A 46 -3.23 3.12 9.26
CA GLU A 46 -3.32 3.43 7.84
C GLU A 46 -3.96 4.79 7.60
N ALA A 47 -5.01 5.12 8.35
CA ALA A 47 -5.65 6.43 8.27
C ALA A 47 -4.69 7.54 8.69
N LEU A 48 -3.93 7.32 9.75
CA LEU A 48 -2.91 8.25 10.21
C LEU A 48 -1.84 8.46 9.13
N PHE A 49 -1.41 7.39 8.50
CA PHE A 49 -0.42 7.43 7.44
C PHE A 49 -0.90 8.31 6.26
N VAL A 50 -2.14 8.14 5.86
CA VAL A 50 -2.74 8.94 4.78
C VAL A 50 -2.80 10.42 5.16
N ARG A 51 -3.36 10.73 6.32
CA ARG A 51 -3.63 12.12 6.72
C ARG A 51 -2.39 12.89 7.10
N ASP A 52 -1.52 12.26 7.89
CA ASP A 52 -0.41 12.97 8.51
C ASP A 52 0.92 12.80 7.78
N PHE A 53 1.00 11.84 6.86
CA PHE A 53 2.22 11.55 6.14
C PHE A 53 2.07 11.73 4.63
N LEU A 54 1.17 10.99 4.00
CA LEU A 54 1.06 10.99 2.54
C LEU A 54 0.56 12.33 1.98
N PHE A 55 -0.52 12.85 2.52
CA PHE A 55 -1.05 14.13 2.03
C PHE A 55 -0.09 15.28 2.22
N PRO A 56 0.57 15.46 3.37
CA PRO A 56 1.55 16.54 3.52
C PRO A 56 2.71 16.46 2.54
N ILE A 57 3.12 15.24 2.17
CA ILE A 57 4.26 15.05 1.27
C ILE A 57 3.85 15.15 -0.20
N LEU A 58 2.77 14.48 -0.57
CA LEU A 58 2.38 14.35 -1.97
C LEU A 58 1.45 15.47 -2.46
N GLY A 59 0.60 15.94 -1.57
CA GLY A 59 -0.39 16.97 -1.92
C GLY A 59 -1.58 16.40 -2.67
N THR A 60 -2.58 17.27 -2.89
CA THR A 60 -3.87 16.87 -3.46
C THR A 60 -3.78 16.36 -4.90
N LYS A 61 -2.76 16.78 -5.63
CA LYS A 61 -2.63 16.40 -7.05
C LYS A 61 -2.04 15.01 -7.25
N LYS A 62 -1.21 14.54 -6.33
CA LYS A 62 -0.50 13.26 -6.48
C LYS A 62 -1.16 12.11 -5.72
N MET A 63 -2.07 12.38 -4.80
CA MET A 63 -2.73 11.32 -4.05
C MET A 63 -3.52 10.36 -4.92
N LYS A 64 -3.96 10.78 -6.09
CA LYS A 64 -4.65 9.89 -7.01
C LYS A 64 -3.80 8.69 -7.47
N TYR A 65 -2.49 8.78 -7.32
CA TYR A 65 -1.59 7.69 -7.69
C TYR A 65 -1.38 6.69 -6.56
N VAL A 66 -1.89 6.98 -5.37
CA VAL A 66 -1.74 6.12 -4.20
C VAL A 66 -3.00 5.28 -4.02
N VAL A 67 -2.85 3.97 -4.17
CA VAL A 67 -3.97 3.04 -4.12
C VAL A 67 -3.85 2.15 -2.88
N PRO A 68 -4.79 2.25 -1.93
CA PRO A 68 -4.74 1.43 -0.74
C PRO A 68 -5.15 -0.01 -1.05
N GLN A 69 -4.55 -0.96 -0.35
CA GLN A 69 -4.80 -2.39 -0.49
C GLN A 69 -4.65 -2.85 -1.94
N TYR A 70 -3.53 -2.46 -2.53
CA TYR A 70 -3.25 -2.78 -3.94
C TYR A 70 -3.01 -4.28 -4.10
N PRO A 71 -3.78 -4.98 -4.95
CA PRO A 71 -3.63 -6.41 -5.12
C PRO A 71 -2.45 -6.77 -6.02
N PHE A 72 -1.78 -7.86 -5.71
CA PHE A 72 -0.79 -8.44 -6.60
C PHE A 72 -0.80 -9.95 -6.46
N LEU A 73 -0.28 -10.64 -7.47
CA LEU A 73 -0.16 -12.09 -7.44
C LEU A 73 1.27 -12.46 -7.07
N ASP A 74 1.41 -13.34 -6.08
CA ASP A 74 2.74 -13.85 -5.71
C ASP A 74 3.18 -14.96 -6.69
N SER A 75 4.38 -15.48 -6.50
CA SER A 75 4.94 -16.50 -7.39
C SER A 75 4.14 -17.81 -7.39
N SER A 76 3.35 -18.05 -6.34
CA SER A 76 2.49 -19.24 -6.29
C SER A 76 1.08 -18.97 -6.83
N GLY A 77 0.83 -17.77 -7.36
CA GLY A 77 -0.46 -17.41 -7.94
C GLY A 77 -1.50 -16.99 -6.93
N ARG A 78 -1.14 -16.79 -5.67
CA ARG A 78 -2.07 -16.34 -4.64
C ARG A 78 -2.20 -14.82 -4.69
N SER A 79 -3.41 -14.34 -4.45
CA SER A 79 -3.67 -12.92 -4.34
C SER A 79 -3.17 -12.40 -3.00
N ARG A 80 -2.36 -11.34 -3.08
CA ARG A 80 -1.84 -10.64 -1.90
C ARG A 80 -2.12 -9.16 -2.02
N ARG A 81 -1.95 -8.42 -0.94
CA ARG A 81 -2.23 -6.97 -0.90
C ARG A 81 -1.02 -6.21 -0.40
N ILE A 82 -0.79 -5.07 -1.03
CA ILE A 82 0.17 -4.06 -0.58
C ILE A 82 -0.64 -2.99 0.13
N ASP A 83 -0.19 -2.53 1.30
CA ASP A 83 -0.95 -1.54 2.07
C ASP A 83 -1.28 -0.31 1.22
N PHE A 84 -0.27 0.27 0.57
CA PHE A 84 -0.46 1.37 -0.39
C PHE A 84 0.48 1.17 -1.57
N GLY A 85 -0.09 1.06 -2.75
CA GLY A 85 0.68 0.98 -3.99
C GLY A 85 0.67 2.33 -4.69
N VAL A 86 1.87 2.84 -5.03
CA VAL A 86 2.01 4.09 -5.76
C VAL A 86 2.47 3.76 -7.17
N LEU A 87 1.67 4.15 -8.15
CA LEU A 87 1.96 3.92 -9.56
C LEU A 87 2.11 5.27 -10.25
N TYR A 88 3.34 5.62 -10.59
CA TYR A 88 3.63 6.91 -11.20
C TYR A 88 4.80 6.79 -12.17
N ASN A 89 4.61 7.26 -13.40
CA ASN A 89 5.63 7.25 -14.46
C ASN A 89 6.28 5.87 -14.63
N SER A 90 5.47 4.83 -14.69
CA SER A 90 5.90 3.43 -14.85
C SER A 90 6.70 2.89 -13.66
N LYS A 91 6.74 3.63 -12.57
CA LYS A 91 7.39 3.19 -11.34
C LYS A 91 6.36 2.63 -10.38
N LYS A 92 6.77 1.61 -9.63
CA LYS A 92 5.92 0.94 -8.65
C LYS A 92 6.57 1.05 -7.28
N LEU A 93 5.90 1.73 -6.37
CA LEU A 93 6.38 1.89 -5.00
C LEU A 93 5.36 1.29 -4.04
N ALA A 94 5.80 0.32 -3.25
CA ALA A 94 4.97 -0.30 -2.23
C ALA A 94 5.28 0.34 -0.89
N LEU A 95 4.24 0.83 -0.23
CA LEU A 95 4.35 1.42 1.10
C LEU A 95 3.61 0.53 2.08
N GLU A 96 4.33 0.09 3.10
CA GLU A 96 3.78 -0.81 4.12
C GLU A 96 3.80 -0.14 5.48
N VAL A 97 2.69 -0.21 6.19
CA VAL A 97 2.55 0.38 7.51
C VAL A 97 2.35 -0.74 8.52
N ASN A 98 3.30 -0.90 9.42
CA ASN A 98 3.21 -1.92 10.44
C ASN A 98 2.46 -1.39 11.65
N GLY A 99 1.49 -2.18 12.10
CA GLY A 99 0.74 -1.87 13.30
C GLY A 99 1.60 -1.95 14.56
N GLU A 100 1.06 -1.42 15.63
CA GLU A 100 1.74 -1.28 16.91
C GLU A 100 2.03 -2.60 17.59
N SER A 101 1.23 -3.62 17.31
CA SER A 101 1.33 -4.92 17.97
C SER A 101 2.69 -5.60 17.78
N TYR A 102 3.39 -5.29 16.73
CA TYR A 102 4.72 -5.84 16.49
C TYR A 102 5.76 -5.35 17.49
N HIS A 103 5.55 -4.17 18.00
CA HIS A 103 6.56 -3.48 18.80
C HIS A 103 6.31 -3.61 20.30
N ALA A 104 5.07 -3.79 20.69
CA ALA A 104 4.71 -3.91 22.09
C ALA A 104 5.37 -5.13 22.75
N GLU A 105 5.47 -6.20 22.00
CA GLU A 105 5.98 -7.46 22.52
C GLU A 105 7.41 -7.74 22.08
N GLY A 106 7.86 -7.13 21.00
CA GLY A 106 9.16 -7.43 20.41
C GLY A 106 9.26 -8.85 19.87
N ILE A 107 8.17 -9.59 19.88
CA ILE A 107 8.15 -11.00 19.51
C ILE A 107 7.02 -11.25 18.52
N ILE A 108 7.37 -11.83 17.38
CA ILE A 108 6.42 -12.29 16.39
C ILE A 108 6.57 -13.80 16.32
N PRO A 109 5.47 -14.58 16.30
CA PRO A 109 5.57 -16.02 16.08
C PRO A 109 6.37 -16.33 14.81
N GLY A 110 7.20 -17.37 14.87
CA GLY A 110 8.11 -17.71 13.78
C GLY A 110 7.42 -17.83 12.43
N GLU A 111 6.27 -18.47 12.38
CA GLU A 111 5.51 -18.63 11.14
C GLU A 111 5.07 -17.28 10.56
N GLN A 112 4.62 -16.38 11.41
CA GLN A 112 4.19 -15.05 10.97
C GLN A 112 5.38 -14.22 10.49
N PHE A 113 6.52 -14.34 11.16
CA PHE A 113 7.74 -13.66 10.75
C PHE A 113 8.19 -14.13 9.38
N ASP A 114 8.20 -15.44 9.15
CA ASP A 114 8.59 -16.02 7.88
C ASP A 114 7.63 -15.61 6.75
N ASP A 115 6.33 -15.58 7.03
CA ASP A 115 5.34 -15.15 6.04
C ASP A 115 5.53 -13.68 5.66
N ASN A 116 5.85 -12.83 6.62
CA ASN A 116 6.13 -11.41 6.36
C ASN A 116 7.37 -11.23 5.48
N LEU A 117 8.42 -11.99 5.74
CA LEU A 117 9.62 -11.95 4.92
C LEU A 117 9.34 -12.43 3.50
N ASN A 118 8.59 -13.52 3.37
CA ASN A 118 8.22 -14.05 2.06
C ASN A 118 7.40 -13.04 1.27
N ARG A 119 6.45 -12.37 1.93
CA ARG A 119 5.63 -11.34 1.28
C ARG A 119 6.49 -10.19 0.78
N GLN A 120 7.45 -9.73 1.58
CA GLN A 120 8.37 -8.67 1.16
C GLN A 120 9.18 -9.08 -0.06
N ASN A 121 9.71 -10.29 -0.05
CA ASN A 121 10.50 -10.81 -1.15
C ASN A 121 9.66 -10.93 -2.42
N GLU A 122 8.41 -11.32 -2.31
CA GLU A 122 7.49 -11.39 -3.45
C GLU A 122 7.20 -10.01 -4.03
N ILE A 123 7.01 -9.01 -3.18
CA ILE A 123 6.79 -7.63 -3.62
C ILE A 123 8.01 -7.12 -4.41
N LEU A 124 9.20 -7.33 -3.86
CA LEU A 124 10.44 -6.91 -4.52
C LEU A 124 10.65 -7.67 -5.83
N SER A 125 10.37 -8.96 -5.84
CA SER A 125 10.51 -9.79 -7.04
C SER A 125 9.55 -9.38 -8.15
N ALA A 126 8.40 -8.82 -7.78
CA ALA A 126 7.41 -8.33 -8.74
C ALA A 126 7.78 -6.94 -9.32
N GLY A 127 8.93 -6.40 -8.96
CA GLY A 127 9.42 -5.15 -9.52
C GLY A 127 9.04 -3.89 -8.75
N TRP A 128 8.55 -4.06 -7.52
CA TRP A 128 8.19 -2.93 -6.67
C TRP A 128 9.38 -2.49 -5.83
N PHE A 129 9.52 -1.19 -5.64
CA PHE A 129 10.34 -0.67 -4.54
C PHE A 129 9.51 -0.74 -3.27
N LEU A 130 10.12 -1.05 -2.15
CA LEU A 130 9.42 -1.26 -0.90
C LEU A 130 9.94 -0.34 0.19
N LEU A 131 9.04 0.43 0.81
CA LEU A 131 9.32 1.20 2.00
C LEU A 131 8.38 0.77 3.12
N ARG A 132 8.90 0.66 4.32
CA ARG A 132 8.13 0.23 5.47
C ARG A 132 8.21 1.27 6.58
N PHE A 133 7.09 1.48 7.24
CA PHE A 133 6.93 2.44 8.32
C PHE A 133 6.31 1.76 9.52
N SER A 134 6.82 2.06 10.71
CA SER A 134 6.15 1.62 11.93
C SER A 134 5.19 2.71 12.40
N TYR A 135 4.18 2.30 13.16
CA TYR A 135 3.24 3.24 13.76
C TYR A 135 3.97 4.26 14.64
N ASN A 136 4.99 3.79 15.36
CA ASN A 136 5.79 4.68 16.23
C ASN A 136 6.57 5.72 15.43
N GLN A 137 7.11 5.35 14.27
CA GLN A 137 7.80 6.30 13.39
C GLN A 137 6.84 7.39 12.90
N LEU A 138 5.60 7.03 12.62
CA LEU A 138 4.61 7.98 12.14
C LEU A 138 4.18 8.97 13.21
N LYS A 139 4.20 8.55 14.47
CA LYS A 139 3.87 9.41 15.61
C LYS A 139 5.02 10.33 16.00
N ASP A 140 6.26 9.96 15.70
CA ASP A 140 7.45 10.73 16.06
C ASP A 140 7.79 11.70 14.91
N PRO A 141 7.76 13.03 15.16
CA PRO A 141 8.12 14.01 14.13
C PRO A 141 9.53 13.79 13.57
N ARG A 142 10.47 13.31 14.38
CA ARG A 142 11.81 13.02 13.93
C ARG A 142 11.85 11.81 13.01
N GLY A 143 11.02 10.82 13.29
CA GLY A 143 10.88 9.66 12.42
C GLY A 143 10.34 10.05 11.05
N ARG A 144 9.37 10.96 11.01
CA ARG A 144 8.81 11.46 9.75
C ARG A 144 9.86 12.21 8.92
N GLN A 145 10.71 12.99 9.55
CA GLN A 145 11.75 13.71 8.85
C GLN A 145 12.76 12.78 8.18
N LYS A 146 13.03 11.63 8.79
CA LYS A 146 13.98 10.66 8.23
C LYS A 146 13.48 9.99 6.96
N VAL A 147 12.17 9.90 6.78
CA VAL A 147 11.57 9.23 5.63
C VAL A 147 11.05 10.20 4.58
N SER A 148 10.96 11.45 4.91
CA SER A 148 10.57 12.47 3.94
C SER A 148 11.79 13.04 3.23
#